data_feef16c4f80243422c0c91bc5db188b0
#
_entry.id   feef16c4f80243422c0c91bc5db188b0
#
_cell.length_a   1.000
_cell.length_b   1.000
_cell.length_c   1.000
_cell.angle_alpha   90.00
_cell.angle_beta   90.00
_cell.angle_gamma   90.00
#
_symmetry.space_group_name_H-M   'P 1'
#
loop_
_entity.id
_entity.type
_entity.pdbx_description
1 polymer ?
#
loop_
_entity_poly.entity_id
_entity_poly.type
_entity_poly.pdbx_seq_one_letter_code
_entity_poly.pdbx_strand_id
1 'polypeptide(L)'
;MAFQTSCAAAGGINCPPDIVADGEGRELVQHGSALFPIACYAEDVKSYSVAWHWHEEFEFIFAVKGPLTVDVNKTQLVLRTGQGVFINSGVLHAVEQAESGNALLHSGVFHPRLVGGMDTIFWQKRIRPLLQPGAPAFFLLDSGTAWQREALACLQDAWQAVADEPPDYENEARYRLTTVLRLLGAQCEEGGGVKVSQQEQIAAERMKQMLRFVEEHYAEELTVERIAACVALSESACLRSFRQLLGITPIQYVKQFRVEKAAELLRSTRLRTGEIGAECGFTDGSYFIKTFRELKHCTPKEYRQRFEAQ
;
A
#
# COMPACT_ATOMS: atom_id res chain seq x y z
N MET A 1 -0.47 27.99 -8.54
CA MET A 1 -0.19 28.11 -7.10
C MET A 1 0.41 26.79 -6.68
N ALA A 2 1.66 26.81 -6.27
CA ALA A 2 2.42 25.64 -5.90
C ALA A 2 1.89 25.11 -4.57
N PHE A 3 1.35 23.89 -4.58
CA PHE A 3 1.20 23.12 -3.36
C PHE A 3 2.54 22.42 -3.12
N GLN A 4 3.41 23.12 -2.38
CA GLN A 4 4.40 22.45 -1.57
C GLN A 4 3.61 21.66 -0.52
N THR A 5 3.50 20.35 -0.70
CA THR A 5 3.40 19.45 0.45
C THR A 5 4.77 19.52 1.12
N SER A 6 4.98 20.53 1.94
CA SER A 6 6.03 20.47 2.93
C SER A 6 5.59 19.41 3.92
N CYS A 7 6.04 18.18 3.70
CA CYS A 7 6.19 17.20 4.74
C CYS A 7 7.26 17.77 5.69
N ALA A 8 6.88 18.73 6.51
CA ALA A 8 7.66 19.06 7.68
C ALA A 8 7.50 17.84 8.59
N ALA A 9 8.48 16.95 8.53
CA ALA A 9 8.60 15.85 9.47
C ALA A 9 8.70 16.44 10.88
N ALA A 10 7.55 16.56 11.52
CA ALA A 10 7.48 16.81 12.95
C ALA A 10 7.53 15.44 13.62
N GLY A 11 8.65 15.13 14.27
CA GLY A 11 8.83 13.85 14.96
C GLY A 11 9.03 12.66 14.01
N GLY A 12 8.69 11.48 14.47
CA GLY A 12 8.87 10.20 13.80
C GLY A 12 7.90 9.87 12.67
N ILE A 13 7.14 10.85 12.13
CA ILE A 13 6.25 10.63 10.99
C ILE A 13 7.08 10.60 9.72
N ASN A 14 6.97 9.53 8.96
CA ASN A 14 7.61 9.39 7.67
C ASN A 14 6.83 10.14 6.59
N CYS A 15 7.54 10.72 5.62
CA CYS A 15 6.90 11.13 4.38
C CYS A 15 6.44 9.86 3.67
N PRO A 16 5.18 9.82 3.16
CA PRO A 16 4.75 8.68 2.37
C PRO A 16 5.72 8.54 1.19
N PRO A 17 6.37 7.39 1.02
CA PRO A 17 7.17 7.15 -0.15
C PRO A 17 6.25 7.08 -1.37
N ASP A 18 6.73 7.54 -2.52
CA ASP A 18 6.14 7.00 -3.76
C ASP A 18 6.27 5.48 -3.64
N ILE A 19 5.16 4.76 -3.75
CA ILE A 19 5.21 3.31 -3.62
C ILE A 19 6.14 2.76 -4.69
N VAL A 20 7.31 2.33 -4.26
CA VAL A 20 8.25 1.57 -5.08
C VAL A 20 7.94 0.12 -4.81
N ALA A 21 7.30 -0.53 -5.76
CA ALA A 21 7.00 -1.95 -5.67
C ALA A 21 8.00 -2.76 -6.51
N ASP A 22 8.25 -3.99 -6.09
CA ASP A 22 8.96 -4.99 -6.88
C ASP A 22 8.06 -5.60 -7.95
N GLY A 23 8.62 -6.56 -8.71
CA GLY A 23 7.93 -7.29 -9.74
C GLY A 23 6.66 -8.05 -9.32
N GLU A 24 6.33 -8.09 -8.06
CA GLU A 24 5.11 -8.76 -7.53
C GLU A 24 4.06 -7.75 -7.05
N GLY A 25 4.30 -6.43 -7.24
CA GLY A 25 3.51 -5.38 -6.59
C GLY A 25 3.75 -5.35 -5.08
N ARG A 26 4.82 -6.02 -4.61
CA ARG A 26 5.28 -5.95 -3.25
C ARG A 26 6.01 -4.65 -3.07
N GLU A 27 5.57 -3.88 -2.11
CA GLU A 27 6.25 -2.65 -1.76
C GLU A 27 7.69 -2.93 -1.29
N LEU A 28 8.66 -2.24 -1.93
CA LEU A 28 10.08 -2.35 -1.59
C LEU A 28 10.52 -1.35 -0.53
N VAL A 29 9.59 -0.54 -0.04
CA VAL A 29 9.88 0.43 1.01
C VAL A 29 10.23 -0.31 2.29
N GLN A 30 11.37 0.04 2.85
CA GLN A 30 11.73 -0.43 4.19
C GLN A 30 10.99 0.41 5.23
N HIS A 31 9.99 -0.15 5.87
CA HIS A 31 9.25 0.50 6.94
C HIS A 31 10.02 0.44 8.25
N GLY A 32 10.56 1.59 8.66
CA GLY A 32 11.38 1.71 9.84
C GLY A 32 12.80 1.15 9.67
N SER A 33 13.41 0.71 10.75
CA SER A 33 14.76 0.16 10.78
C SER A 33 14.76 -1.35 11.05
N ALA A 34 15.94 -1.99 10.88
CA ALA A 34 16.10 -3.40 11.23
C ALA A 34 15.84 -3.68 12.71
N LEU A 35 16.10 -2.72 13.59
CA LEU A 35 15.92 -2.84 15.05
C LEU A 35 14.52 -2.41 15.51
N PHE A 36 13.90 -1.50 14.76
CA PHE A 36 12.56 -0.98 15.03
C PHE A 36 11.75 -0.92 13.72
N PRO A 37 11.21 -2.06 13.26
CA PRO A 37 10.59 -2.21 11.96
C PRO A 37 9.13 -1.75 11.95
N ILE A 38 8.92 -0.46 12.08
CA ILE A 38 7.64 0.25 11.95
C ILE A 38 7.87 1.61 11.31
N ALA A 39 6.96 2.03 10.47
CA ALA A 39 6.85 3.38 9.96
C ALA A 39 5.40 3.87 10.08
N CYS A 40 5.23 5.12 10.48
CA CYS A 40 3.94 5.77 10.60
C CYS A 40 3.83 6.92 9.60
N TYR A 41 2.64 7.08 9.02
CA TYR A 41 2.36 8.05 7.97
C TYR A 41 1.11 8.85 8.31
N ALA A 42 1.10 10.13 7.91
CA ALA A 42 -0.07 11.01 7.96
C ALA A 42 -0.27 11.60 6.56
N GLU A 43 -1.40 11.33 5.93
CA GLU A 43 -1.63 11.67 4.55
C GLU A 43 -2.94 12.42 4.35
N ASP A 44 -2.86 13.55 3.62
CA ASP A 44 -4.03 14.23 3.08
C ASP A 44 -4.38 13.62 1.72
N VAL A 45 -5.37 12.74 1.72
CA VAL A 45 -5.83 11.99 0.53
C VAL A 45 -6.62 12.87 -0.46
N LYS A 46 -6.67 14.18 -0.27
CA LYS A 46 -7.30 15.11 -1.21
C LYS A 46 -6.57 15.18 -2.55
N SER A 47 -5.28 14.96 -2.54
CA SER A 47 -4.39 15.04 -3.71
C SER A 47 -3.56 13.78 -3.95
N TYR A 48 -3.79 12.75 -3.19
CA TYR A 48 -2.97 11.54 -3.19
C TYR A 48 -3.84 10.30 -3.04
N SER A 49 -3.58 9.30 -3.85
CA SER A 49 -4.12 7.95 -3.72
C SER A 49 -2.96 6.98 -3.55
N VAL A 50 -3.13 6.01 -2.68
CA VAL A 50 -2.16 4.92 -2.52
C VAL A 50 -2.50 3.86 -3.54
N ALA A 51 -1.62 3.66 -4.53
CA ALA A 51 -1.82 2.68 -5.59
C ALA A 51 -1.93 1.25 -5.02
N TRP A 52 -2.48 0.33 -5.79
CA TRP A 52 -2.55 -1.07 -5.44
C TRP A 52 -1.16 -1.66 -5.19
N HIS A 53 -0.96 -2.18 -3.96
CA HIS A 53 0.29 -2.78 -3.51
C HIS A 53 0.02 -3.85 -2.43
N TRP A 54 1.05 -4.55 -2.04
CA TRP A 54 1.07 -5.45 -0.89
C TRP A 54 2.48 -5.51 -0.30
N HIS A 55 2.59 -5.87 0.96
CA HIS A 55 3.84 -6.06 1.68
C HIS A 55 3.72 -7.19 2.70
N GLU A 56 4.84 -7.65 3.24
CA GLU A 56 4.88 -8.73 4.23
C GLU A 56 4.57 -8.24 5.66
N GLU A 57 4.54 -6.94 5.85
CA GLU A 57 4.18 -6.28 7.08
C GLU A 57 2.67 -6.34 7.33
N PHE A 58 2.26 -6.10 8.56
CA PHE A 58 0.91 -5.71 8.91
C PHE A 58 0.74 -4.21 8.69
N GLU A 59 -0.45 -3.80 8.29
CA GLU A 59 -0.79 -2.39 8.20
C GLU A 59 -2.07 -2.09 8.96
N PHE A 60 -2.13 -0.92 9.57
CA PHE A 60 -3.35 -0.34 10.05
C PHE A 60 -3.57 1.04 9.43
N ILE A 61 -4.82 1.31 9.07
CA ILE A 61 -5.23 2.60 8.54
C ILE A 61 -6.42 3.07 9.36
N PHE A 62 -6.43 4.32 9.79
CA PHE A 62 -7.62 4.92 10.38
C PHE A 62 -7.92 6.31 9.82
N ALA A 63 -9.22 6.59 9.68
CA ALA A 63 -9.72 7.86 9.21
C ALA A 63 -9.71 8.88 10.35
N VAL A 64 -8.74 9.78 10.36
CA VAL A 64 -8.70 10.93 11.28
C VAL A 64 -9.78 11.92 10.88
N LYS A 65 -9.93 12.12 9.57
CA LYS A 65 -10.98 12.92 8.95
C LYS A 65 -11.38 12.21 7.66
N GLY A 66 -12.64 11.88 7.49
CA GLY A 66 -13.07 11.05 6.37
C GLY A 66 -14.34 11.54 5.75
N PRO A 67 -14.90 10.79 4.80
CA PRO A 67 -14.66 9.37 4.58
C PRO A 67 -13.40 9.05 3.77
N LEU A 68 -12.83 7.85 4.01
CA LEU A 68 -11.75 7.24 3.22
C LEU A 68 -12.29 5.99 2.53
N THR A 69 -11.93 5.78 1.28
CA THR A 69 -12.16 4.51 0.59
C THR A 69 -10.88 3.69 0.64
N VAL A 70 -10.97 2.49 1.22
CA VAL A 70 -9.88 1.51 1.28
C VAL A 70 -10.34 0.26 0.55
N ASP A 71 -9.62 -0.09 -0.50
CA ASP A 71 -9.86 -1.31 -1.24
C ASP A 71 -8.94 -2.41 -0.70
N VAL A 72 -9.51 -3.55 -0.33
CA VAL A 72 -8.80 -4.73 0.16
C VAL A 72 -9.23 -5.94 -0.64
N ASN A 73 -8.37 -6.43 -1.52
CA ASN A 73 -8.71 -7.43 -2.54
C ASN A 73 -9.91 -6.95 -3.37
N LYS A 74 -11.06 -7.65 -3.26
CA LYS A 74 -12.32 -7.31 -3.96
C LYS A 74 -13.30 -6.53 -3.09
N THR A 75 -12.93 -6.21 -1.87
CA THR A 75 -13.82 -5.55 -0.91
C THR A 75 -13.45 -4.08 -0.83
N GLN A 76 -14.40 -3.23 -1.14
CA GLN A 76 -14.28 -1.79 -0.94
C GLN A 76 -14.86 -1.42 0.43
N LEU A 77 -14.07 -0.75 1.24
CA LEU A 77 -14.42 -0.27 2.57
C LEU A 77 -14.51 1.26 2.55
N VAL A 78 -15.55 1.79 3.16
CA VAL A 78 -15.65 3.24 3.41
C VAL A 78 -15.48 3.47 4.91
N LEU A 79 -14.31 3.98 5.30
CA LEU A 79 -13.99 4.30 6.69
C LEU A 79 -14.47 5.72 7.00
N ARG A 80 -15.34 5.83 7.97
CA ARG A 80 -15.75 7.14 8.52
C ARG A 80 -14.75 7.61 9.58
N THR A 81 -14.77 8.90 9.88
CA THR A 81 -13.95 9.46 10.96
C THR A 81 -14.06 8.62 12.24
N GLY A 82 -12.92 8.25 12.79
CA GLY A 82 -12.80 7.41 13.99
C GLY A 82 -12.90 5.90 13.72
N GLN A 83 -13.12 5.46 12.48
CA GLN A 83 -13.02 4.06 12.09
C GLN A 83 -11.63 3.74 11.53
N GLY A 84 -11.25 2.47 11.60
CA GLY A 84 -10.01 1.98 11.04
C GLY A 84 -10.15 0.58 10.46
N VAL A 85 -9.11 0.14 9.81
CA VAL A 85 -8.94 -1.21 9.31
C VAL A 85 -7.53 -1.70 9.66
N PHE A 86 -7.43 -2.94 10.09
CA PHE A 86 -6.17 -3.66 10.19
C PHE A 86 -6.09 -4.61 9.01
N ILE A 87 -5.05 -4.47 8.20
CA ILE A 87 -4.79 -5.25 6.99
C ILE A 87 -3.70 -6.26 7.29
N ASN A 88 -3.95 -7.49 6.94
CA ASN A 88 -3.03 -8.59 7.20
C ASN A 88 -1.86 -8.61 6.20
N SER A 89 -0.78 -9.27 6.60
CA SER A 89 0.42 -9.49 5.78
C SER A 89 0.06 -10.10 4.41
N GLY A 90 0.68 -9.61 3.36
CA GLY A 90 0.53 -10.11 2.01
C GLY A 90 -0.83 -9.84 1.37
N VAL A 91 -1.65 -8.98 1.90
CA VAL A 91 -2.97 -8.67 1.35
C VAL A 91 -2.87 -7.49 0.39
N LEU A 92 -3.39 -7.66 -0.82
CA LEU A 92 -3.42 -6.62 -1.85
C LEU A 92 -4.42 -5.53 -1.47
N HIS A 93 -3.99 -4.28 -1.40
CA HIS A 93 -4.82 -3.16 -0.99
C HIS A 93 -4.44 -1.84 -1.67
N ALA A 94 -5.34 -0.87 -1.58
CA ALA A 94 -5.17 0.49 -2.09
C ALA A 94 -6.00 1.47 -1.25
N VAL A 95 -5.64 2.75 -1.29
CA VAL A 95 -6.45 3.81 -0.68
C VAL A 95 -6.81 4.83 -1.75
N GLU A 96 -8.10 5.06 -1.91
CA GLU A 96 -8.62 6.05 -2.84
C GLU A 96 -9.21 7.25 -2.10
N GLN A 97 -9.19 8.37 -2.77
CA GLN A 97 -9.88 9.56 -2.27
C GLN A 97 -11.39 9.36 -2.33
N ALA A 98 -12.10 9.64 -1.26
CA ALA A 98 -13.55 9.77 -1.32
C ALA A 98 -13.95 11.01 -2.13
N GLU A 99 -14.98 10.88 -2.95
CA GLU A 99 -15.42 11.86 -3.97
C GLU A 99 -15.67 13.30 -3.45
N SER A 100 -15.78 13.51 -2.16
CA SER A 100 -16.05 14.84 -1.60
C SER A 100 -15.36 15.05 -0.25
N GLY A 101 -14.42 15.96 -0.21
CA GLY A 101 -13.95 16.56 1.03
C GLY A 101 -12.47 16.37 1.33
N ASN A 102 -12.01 17.02 2.40
CA ASN A 102 -10.69 16.83 2.96
C ASN A 102 -10.69 15.54 3.78
N ALA A 103 -10.01 14.50 3.32
CA ALA A 103 -9.84 13.27 4.06
C ALA A 103 -8.39 13.18 4.56
N LEU A 104 -8.22 12.87 5.83
CA LEU A 104 -6.92 12.68 6.48
C LEU A 104 -6.86 11.27 7.03
N LEU A 105 -5.88 10.52 6.60
CA LEU A 105 -5.58 9.20 7.14
C LEU A 105 -4.32 9.26 8.01
N HIS A 106 -4.31 8.39 9.00
CA HIS A 106 -3.08 7.94 9.64
C HIS A 106 -2.92 6.46 9.37
N SER A 107 -1.73 6.04 8.96
CA SER A 107 -1.40 4.63 8.81
C SER A 107 -0.11 4.26 9.53
N GLY A 108 0.05 3.00 9.79
CA GLY A 108 1.28 2.44 10.33
C GLY A 108 1.52 1.06 9.76
N VAL A 109 2.70 0.88 9.18
CA VAL A 109 3.16 -0.38 8.59
C VAL A 109 4.24 -0.95 9.47
N PHE A 110 4.08 -2.18 9.96
CA PHE A 110 5.04 -2.79 10.88
C PHE A 110 5.23 -4.29 10.63
N HIS A 111 6.48 -4.71 10.72
CA HIS A 111 6.80 -6.13 10.60
C HIS A 111 6.46 -6.87 11.91
N PRO A 112 5.85 -8.07 11.85
CA PRO A 112 5.44 -8.84 13.05
C PRO A 112 6.55 -9.08 14.06
N ARG A 113 7.82 -9.15 13.63
CA ARG A 113 8.98 -9.33 14.53
C ARG A 113 9.17 -8.19 15.55
N LEU A 114 8.53 -7.04 15.34
CA LEU A 114 8.54 -5.93 16.31
C LEU A 114 8.02 -6.36 17.68
N VAL A 115 7.03 -7.24 17.71
CA VAL A 115 6.38 -7.68 18.95
C VAL A 115 6.97 -8.96 19.53
N GLY A 116 7.88 -9.64 18.83
CA GLY A 116 8.59 -10.80 19.32
C GLY A 116 9.06 -11.76 18.25
N GLY A 117 9.98 -12.65 18.58
CA GLY A 117 10.52 -13.65 17.68
C GLY A 117 9.60 -14.85 17.46
N MET A 118 9.83 -15.59 16.37
CA MET A 118 9.04 -16.77 15.96
C MET A 118 9.12 -17.95 16.97
N ASP A 119 10.11 -17.94 17.84
CA ASP A 119 10.35 -18.93 18.90
C ASP A 119 9.58 -18.64 20.20
N THR A 120 8.85 -17.52 20.24
CA THR A 120 8.07 -17.14 21.43
C THR A 120 6.68 -17.77 21.43
N ILE A 121 6.16 -18.08 22.63
CA ILE A 121 4.79 -18.58 22.80
C ILE A 121 3.74 -17.57 22.28
N PHE A 122 4.04 -16.26 22.38
CA PHE A 122 3.19 -15.20 21.88
C PHE A 122 3.07 -15.28 20.35
N TRP A 123 4.21 -15.44 19.66
CA TRP A 123 4.22 -15.63 18.21
C TRP A 123 3.35 -16.82 17.79
N GLN A 124 3.60 -17.98 18.41
CA GLN A 124 2.90 -19.22 18.05
C GLN A 124 1.38 -19.13 18.28
N LYS A 125 0.95 -18.45 19.35
CA LYS A 125 -0.46 -18.36 19.71
C LYS A 125 -1.21 -17.16 19.09
N ARG A 126 -0.53 -16.06 18.79
CA ARG A 126 -1.22 -14.80 18.41
C ARG A 126 -0.85 -14.27 17.03
N ILE A 127 0.38 -14.48 16.59
CA ILE A 127 0.84 -14.00 15.29
C ILE A 127 0.68 -15.07 14.22
N ARG A 128 1.17 -16.28 14.49
CA ARG A 128 1.09 -17.38 13.53
C ARG A 128 -0.31 -17.63 12.97
N PRO A 129 -1.40 -17.62 13.76
CA PRO A 129 -2.75 -17.79 13.20
C PRO A 129 -3.16 -16.72 12.20
N LEU A 130 -2.63 -15.49 12.33
CA LEU A 130 -2.87 -14.40 11.37
C LEU A 130 -2.09 -14.58 10.06
N LEU A 131 -0.98 -15.31 10.08
CA LEU A 131 -0.11 -15.52 8.93
C LEU A 131 -0.38 -16.83 8.17
N GLN A 132 -1.34 -17.64 8.62
CA GLN A 132 -1.65 -18.93 7.99
C GLN A 132 -2.63 -18.78 6.82
N PRO A 133 -2.58 -19.68 5.83
CA PRO A 133 -3.61 -19.75 4.80
C PRO A 133 -5.02 -19.82 5.40
N GLY A 134 -5.92 -19.00 4.89
CA GLY A 134 -7.29 -18.89 5.40
C GLY A 134 -7.47 -17.97 6.62
N ALA A 135 -6.40 -17.29 7.05
CA ALA A 135 -6.52 -16.19 8.00
C ALA A 135 -7.37 -15.04 7.43
N PRO A 136 -7.99 -14.21 8.29
CA PRO A 136 -8.69 -13.01 7.82
C PRO A 136 -7.77 -12.08 7.03
N ALA A 137 -8.23 -11.58 5.89
CA ALA A 137 -7.47 -10.58 5.12
C ALA A 137 -7.41 -9.25 5.86
N PHE A 138 -8.48 -8.90 6.56
CA PHE A 138 -8.54 -7.67 7.33
C PHE A 138 -9.55 -7.75 8.48
N PHE A 139 -9.44 -6.80 9.39
CA PHE A 139 -10.39 -6.56 10.48
C PHE A 139 -10.86 -5.10 10.40
N LEU A 140 -12.16 -4.91 10.19
CA LEU A 140 -12.75 -3.58 10.32
C LEU A 140 -12.81 -3.23 11.81
N LEU A 141 -12.34 -2.05 12.16
CA LEU A 141 -12.28 -1.54 13.51
C LEU A 141 -13.19 -0.33 13.64
N ASP A 142 -14.23 -0.49 14.43
CA ASP A 142 -15.17 0.57 14.76
C ASP A 142 -15.40 0.62 16.28
N SER A 143 -16.32 1.44 16.73
CA SER A 143 -16.63 1.54 18.16
C SER A 143 -17.69 0.52 18.63
N GLY A 144 -18.10 -0.42 17.78
CA GLY A 144 -19.24 -1.32 18.02
C GLY A 144 -19.03 -2.29 19.17
N THR A 145 -17.85 -2.84 19.32
CA THR A 145 -17.51 -3.81 20.36
C THR A 145 -16.39 -3.31 21.27
N ALA A 146 -16.25 -3.93 22.46
CA ALA A 146 -15.22 -3.53 23.42
C ALA A 146 -13.80 -3.78 22.86
N TRP A 147 -13.58 -4.93 22.22
CA TRP A 147 -12.25 -5.26 21.68
C TRP A 147 -11.85 -4.35 20.50
N GLN A 148 -12.82 -3.93 19.66
CA GLN A 148 -12.54 -3.00 18.56
C GLN A 148 -12.16 -1.61 19.09
N ARG A 149 -12.86 -1.12 20.12
CA ARG A 149 -12.51 0.15 20.79
C ARG A 149 -11.11 0.08 21.40
N GLU A 150 -10.79 -1.02 22.10
CA GLU A 150 -9.46 -1.24 22.70
C GLU A 150 -8.37 -1.31 21.60
N ALA A 151 -8.63 -2.04 20.51
CA ALA A 151 -7.70 -2.16 19.39
C ALA A 151 -7.46 -0.79 18.72
N LEU A 152 -8.52 -0.02 18.42
CA LEU A 152 -8.40 1.32 17.85
C LEU A 152 -7.60 2.26 18.76
N ALA A 153 -7.91 2.29 20.07
CA ALA A 153 -7.17 3.11 21.01
C ALA A 153 -5.67 2.72 21.05
N CYS A 154 -5.36 1.43 21.11
CA CYS A 154 -3.98 0.96 21.07
C CYS A 154 -3.25 1.31 19.76
N LEU A 155 -3.93 1.24 18.61
CA LEU A 155 -3.32 1.64 17.34
C LEU A 155 -3.06 3.14 17.29
N GLN A 156 -3.99 3.95 17.75
CA GLN A 156 -3.82 5.40 17.85
C GLN A 156 -2.68 5.78 18.79
N ASP A 157 -2.61 5.15 19.98
CA ASP A 157 -1.53 5.36 20.95
C ASP A 157 -0.16 4.94 20.37
N ALA A 158 -0.10 3.79 19.67
CA ALA A 158 1.13 3.33 19.01
C ALA A 158 1.58 4.32 17.93
N TRP A 159 0.64 4.79 17.11
CA TRP A 159 0.92 5.79 16.08
C TRP A 159 1.43 7.09 16.69
N GLN A 160 0.75 7.57 17.74
CA GLN A 160 1.14 8.80 18.41
C GLN A 160 2.51 8.70 19.09
N ALA A 161 2.82 7.54 19.71
CA ALA A 161 4.14 7.31 20.31
C ALA A 161 5.26 7.39 19.25
N VAL A 162 5.06 6.80 18.06
CA VAL A 162 6.03 6.89 16.96
C VAL A 162 6.09 8.30 16.39
N ALA A 163 4.97 9.01 16.32
CA ALA A 163 4.91 10.36 15.77
C ALA A 163 5.63 11.39 16.66
N ASP A 164 5.48 11.29 17.97
CA ASP A 164 5.99 12.27 18.94
C ASP A 164 7.39 11.92 19.48
N GLU A 165 7.81 10.67 19.36
CA GLU A 165 9.08 10.13 19.85
C GLU A 165 9.40 10.53 21.32
N PRO A 166 8.45 10.38 22.28
CA PRO A 166 8.78 10.60 23.69
C PRO A 166 9.80 9.58 24.17
N PRO A 167 10.50 9.81 25.30
CA PRO A 167 11.40 8.82 25.86
C PRO A 167 10.76 7.43 25.98
N ASP A 168 11.43 6.39 25.48
CA ASP A 168 10.96 4.98 25.50
C ASP A 168 9.77 4.69 24.55
N TYR A 169 9.55 5.51 23.54
CA TYR A 169 8.43 5.38 22.59
C TYR A 169 8.42 4.02 21.86
N GLU A 170 9.60 3.45 21.60
CA GLU A 170 9.71 2.15 20.94
C GLU A 170 9.07 1.03 21.77
N ASN A 171 9.26 1.05 23.09
CA ASN A 171 8.63 0.10 23.99
C ASN A 171 7.12 0.35 24.12
N GLU A 172 6.69 1.61 24.16
CA GLU A 172 5.26 1.95 24.20
C GLU A 172 4.56 1.47 22.90
N ALA A 173 5.10 1.80 21.72
CA ALA A 173 4.57 1.34 20.44
C ALA A 173 4.50 -0.20 20.38
N ARG A 174 5.57 -0.89 20.77
CA ARG A 174 5.61 -2.36 20.84
C ARG A 174 4.55 -2.92 21.78
N TYR A 175 4.38 -2.34 22.95
CA TYR A 175 3.38 -2.77 23.94
C TYR A 175 1.96 -2.64 23.39
N ARG A 176 1.63 -1.50 22.77
CA ARG A 176 0.32 -1.24 22.16
C ARG A 176 0.04 -2.20 21.01
N LEU A 177 0.99 -2.40 20.10
CA LEU A 177 0.84 -3.33 18.99
C LEU A 177 0.76 -4.79 19.44
N THR A 178 1.47 -5.16 20.51
CA THR A 178 1.32 -6.48 21.16
C THR A 178 -0.11 -6.69 21.64
N THR A 179 -0.71 -5.67 22.24
CA THR A 179 -2.12 -5.72 22.70
C THR A 179 -3.07 -5.89 21.52
N VAL A 180 -2.87 -5.12 20.44
CA VAL A 180 -3.66 -5.26 19.19
C VAL A 180 -3.59 -6.68 18.65
N LEU A 181 -2.38 -7.23 18.46
CA LEU A 181 -2.22 -8.58 17.93
C LEU A 181 -2.79 -9.67 18.86
N ARG A 182 -2.77 -9.45 20.17
CA ARG A 182 -3.46 -10.32 21.14
C ARG A 182 -4.97 -10.33 20.92
N LEU A 183 -5.57 -9.16 20.70
CA LEU A 183 -7.01 -9.01 20.43
C LEU A 183 -7.38 -9.65 19.11
N LEU A 184 -6.66 -9.31 18.03
CA LEU A 184 -6.92 -9.84 16.68
C LEU A 184 -6.70 -11.36 16.62
N GLY A 185 -5.65 -11.87 17.25
CA GLY A 185 -5.39 -13.31 17.32
C GLY A 185 -6.50 -14.07 18.06
N ALA A 186 -7.08 -13.50 19.14
CA ALA A 186 -8.23 -14.08 19.81
C ALA A 186 -9.48 -14.07 18.88
N GLN A 187 -9.71 -12.95 18.19
CA GLN A 187 -10.82 -12.86 17.23
C GLN A 187 -10.65 -13.83 16.07
N CYS A 188 -9.43 -14.07 15.59
CA CYS A 188 -9.16 -15.05 14.56
C CYS A 188 -9.55 -16.49 15.01
N GLU A 189 -9.25 -16.86 16.25
CA GLU A 189 -9.67 -18.14 16.84
C GLU A 189 -11.20 -18.29 16.95
N GLU A 190 -11.91 -17.19 17.22
CA GLU A 190 -13.38 -17.12 17.29
C GLU A 190 -14.05 -17.03 15.92
N GLY A 191 -13.28 -17.02 14.83
CA GLY A 191 -13.79 -16.89 13.45
C GLY A 191 -14.11 -15.47 13.03
N GLY A 192 -13.65 -14.47 13.77
CA GLY A 192 -13.76 -13.05 13.45
C GLY A 192 -12.83 -12.60 12.33
N GLY A 193 -13.00 -11.35 11.90
CA GLY A 193 -12.32 -10.79 10.74
C GLY A 193 -12.96 -11.23 9.41
N VAL A 194 -12.57 -10.57 8.35
CA VAL A 194 -13.10 -10.88 7.01
C VAL A 194 -12.16 -11.86 6.32
N LYS A 195 -12.64 -13.09 6.16
CA LYS A 195 -11.93 -14.14 5.43
C LYS A 195 -12.26 -14.05 3.96
N VAL A 196 -11.25 -14.19 3.14
CA VAL A 196 -11.44 -14.34 1.69
C VAL A 196 -11.60 -15.82 1.35
N SER A 197 -12.42 -16.11 0.35
CA SER A 197 -12.58 -17.48 -0.13
C SER A 197 -11.28 -17.99 -0.76
N GLN A 198 -11.11 -19.32 -0.85
CA GLN A 198 -9.95 -19.90 -1.52
C GLN A 198 -9.83 -19.44 -3.00
N GLN A 199 -10.96 -19.22 -3.65
CA GLN A 199 -10.97 -18.70 -5.03
C GLN A 199 -10.45 -17.27 -5.11
N GLU A 200 -10.78 -16.42 -4.13
CA GLU A 200 -10.27 -15.04 -4.05
C GLU A 200 -8.79 -15.01 -3.72
N GLN A 201 -8.32 -15.91 -2.85
CA GLN A 201 -6.88 -16.05 -2.55
C GLN A 201 -6.10 -16.44 -3.82
N ILE A 202 -6.59 -17.44 -4.58
CA ILE A 202 -5.98 -17.83 -5.85
C ILE A 202 -6.01 -16.67 -6.86
N ALA A 203 -7.10 -15.90 -6.90
CA ALA A 203 -7.22 -14.76 -7.80
C ALA A 203 -6.25 -13.63 -7.43
N ALA A 204 -6.08 -13.34 -6.14
CA ALA A 204 -5.12 -12.37 -5.64
C ALA A 204 -3.67 -12.80 -5.93
N GLU A 205 -3.35 -14.08 -5.71
CA GLU A 205 -2.02 -14.60 -5.99
C GLU A 205 -1.68 -14.57 -7.49
N ARG A 206 -2.63 -14.93 -8.35
CA ARG A 206 -2.46 -14.75 -9.80
C ARG A 206 -2.30 -13.29 -10.20
N MET A 207 -3.01 -12.38 -9.52
CA MET A 207 -2.84 -10.95 -9.78
C MET A 207 -1.43 -10.48 -9.43
N LYS A 208 -0.89 -10.85 -8.27
CA LYS A 208 0.49 -10.55 -7.89
C LYS A 208 1.48 -11.05 -8.95
N GLN A 209 1.32 -12.29 -9.43
CA GLN A 209 2.18 -12.83 -10.49
C GLN A 209 2.06 -12.05 -11.81
N MET A 210 0.86 -11.59 -12.18
CA MET A 210 0.68 -10.75 -13.37
C MET A 210 1.31 -9.35 -13.19
N LEU A 211 1.18 -8.75 -12.01
CA LEU A 211 1.82 -7.47 -11.69
C LEU A 211 3.34 -7.61 -11.77
N ARG A 212 3.90 -8.65 -11.13
CA ARG A 212 5.32 -8.99 -11.22
C ARG A 212 5.79 -9.11 -12.67
N PHE A 213 5.07 -9.88 -13.48
CA PHE A 213 5.43 -10.05 -14.89
C PHE A 213 5.47 -8.72 -15.64
N VAL A 214 4.51 -7.82 -15.39
CA VAL A 214 4.53 -6.47 -15.99
C VAL A 214 5.76 -5.69 -15.56
N GLU A 215 6.14 -5.74 -14.31
CA GLU A 215 7.25 -4.98 -13.75
C GLU A 215 8.62 -5.50 -14.19
N GLU A 216 8.77 -6.81 -14.34
CA GLU A 216 9.99 -7.41 -14.87
C GLU A 216 10.17 -7.13 -16.38
N HIS A 217 9.07 -6.87 -17.09
CA HIS A 217 9.06 -6.76 -18.55
C HIS A 217 8.51 -5.43 -19.08
N TYR A 218 8.29 -4.43 -18.20
CA TYR A 218 7.63 -3.16 -18.60
C TYR A 218 8.32 -2.42 -19.74
N ALA A 219 9.63 -2.55 -19.86
CA ALA A 219 10.41 -1.93 -20.94
C ALA A 219 10.24 -2.62 -22.30
N GLU A 220 9.72 -3.86 -22.30
CA GLU A 220 9.47 -4.65 -23.51
C GLU A 220 8.08 -4.37 -24.10
N GLU A 221 7.81 -4.93 -25.26
CA GLU A 221 6.45 -4.96 -25.81
C GLU A 221 5.58 -5.91 -24.99
N LEU A 222 4.62 -5.36 -24.25
CA LEU A 222 3.67 -6.10 -23.42
C LEU A 222 2.28 -6.08 -24.04
N THR A 223 1.74 -7.28 -24.29
CA THR A 223 0.35 -7.50 -24.71
C THR A 223 -0.45 -8.17 -23.60
N VAL A 224 -1.78 -8.05 -23.66
CA VAL A 224 -2.68 -8.75 -22.72
C VAL A 224 -2.45 -10.27 -22.77
N GLU A 225 -2.17 -10.81 -23.96
CA GLU A 225 -1.85 -12.24 -24.16
C GLU A 225 -0.62 -12.65 -23.36
N ARG A 226 0.49 -11.89 -23.43
CA ARG A 226 1.72 -12.18 -22.68
C ARG A 226 1.47 -12.15 -21.16
N ILE A 227 0.75 -11.13 -20.68
CA ILE A 227 0.40 -11.00 -19.25
C ILE A 227 -0.50 -12.16 -18.81
N ALA A 228 -1.49 -12.55 -19.59
CA ALA A 228 -2.38 -13.66 -19.28
C ALA A 228 -1.63 -15.00 -19.24
N ALA A 229 -0.70 -15.19 -20.18
CA ALA A 229 0.06 -16.45 -20.31
C ALA A 229 0.93 -16.74 -19.07
N CYS A 230 1.47 -15.74 -18.37
CA CYS A 230 2.34 -15.95 -17.19
C CYS A 230 1.63 -16.70 -16.05
N VAL A 231 0.29 -16.65 -16.00
CA VAL A 231 -0.54 -17.33 -14.99
C VAL A 231 -1.51 -18.36 -15.60
N ALA A 232 -1.26 -18.76 -16.84
CA ALA A 232 -2.08 -19.70 -17.61
C ALA A 232 -3.58 -19.29 -17.69
N LEU A 233 -3.85 -17.99 -17.86
CA LEU A 233 -5.18 -17.47 -18.11
C LEU A 233 -5.40 -17.13 -19.59
N SER A 234 -6.67 -17.09 -20.01
CA SER A 234 -7.04 -16.47 -21.28
C SER A 234 -7.00 -14.93 -21.16
N GLU A 235 -6.83 -14.22 -22.27
CA GLU A 235 -6.89 -12.75 -22.29
C GLU A 235 -8.17 -12.18 -21.64
N SER A 236 -9.31 -12.81 -21.95
CA SER A 236 -10.60 -12.41 -21.35
C SER A 236 -10.63 -12.58 -19.85
N ALA A 237 -10.00 -13.64 -19.31
CA ALA A 237 -9.90 -13.85 -17.87
C ALA A 237 -8.94 -12.85 -17.23
N CYS A 238 -7.80 -12.56 -17.86
CA CYS A 238 -6.86 -11.54 -17.44
C CYS A 238 -7.53 -10.15 -17.38
N LEU A 239 -8.22 -9.73 -18.45
CA LEU A 239 -8.97 -8.47 -18.48
C LEU A 239 -10.02 -8.37 -17.36
N ARG A 240 -10.75 -9.46 -17.10
CA ARG A 240 -11.72 -9.49 -16.00
C ARG A 240 -11.06 -9.37 -14.64
N SER A 241 -9.94 -10.10 -14.42
CA SER A 241 -9.20 -10.05 -13.16
C SER A 241 -8.69 -8.64 -12.84
N PHE A 242 -8.06 -7.98 -13.83
CA PHE A 242 -7.59 -6.60 -13.65
C PHE A 242 -8.75 -5.64 -13.35
N ARG A 243 -9.86 -5.72 -14.10
CA ARG A 243 -11.02 -4.86 -13.85
C ARG A 243 -11.67 -5.11 -12.49
N GLN A 244 -11.73 -6.38 -12.06
CA GLN A 244 -12.36 -6.74 -10.79
C GLN A 244 -11.49 -6.42 -9.56
N LEU A 245 -10.17 -6.54 -9.67
CA LEU A 245 -9.25 -6.33 -8.55
C LEU A 245 -8.66 -4.92 -8.54
N LEU A 246 -8.37 -4.33 -9.70
CA LEU A 246 -7.68 -3.05 -9.80
C LEU A 246 -8.52 -1.93 -10.45
N GLY A 247 -9.73 -2.22 -10.90
CA GLY A 247 -10.58 -1.24 -11.59
C GLY A 247 -10.11 -0.83 -12.99
N ILE A 248 -8.93 -1.25 -13.44
CA ILE A 248 -8.27 -0.84 -14.68
C ILE A 248 -7.99 -2.03 -15.60
N THR A 249 -7.54 -1.78 -16.81
CA THR A 249 -7.08 -2.84 -17.73
C THR A 249 -5.60 -3.13 -17.56
N PRO A 250 -5.09 -4.33 -17.97
CA PRO A 250 -3.66 -4.64 -17.94
C PRO A 250 -2.81 -3.59 -18.64
N ILE A 251 -3.22 -3.11 -19.80
CA ILE A 251 -2.47 -2.11 -20.57
C ILE A 251 -2.51 -0.73 -19.91
N GLN A 252 -3.59 -0.38 -19.21
CA GLN A 252 -3.61 0.84 -18.39
C GLN A 252 -2.62 0.72 -17.23
N TYR A 253 -2.55 -0.43 -16.55
CA TYR A 253 -1.56 -0.68 -15.52
C TYR A 253 -0.12 -0.57 -16.06
N VAL A 254 0.20 -1.21 -17.18
CA VAL A 254 1.52 -1.08 -17.84
C VAL A 254 1.88 0.39 -18.08
N LYS A 255 0.93 1.20 -18.57
CA LYS A 255 1.16 2.64 -18.81
C LYS A 255 1.44 3.40 -17.51
N GLN A 256 0.65 3.16 -16.47
CA GLN A 256 0.85 3.78 -15.16
C GLN A 256 2.23 3.41 -14.61
N PHE A 257 2.58 2.13 -14.61
CA PHE A 257 3.87 1.65 -14.13
C PHE A 257 5.06 2.27 -14.89
N ARG A 258 5.00 2.33 -16.21
CA ARG A 258 6.02 2.99 -17.05
C ARG A 258 6.21 4.47 -16.69
N VAL A 259 5.12 5.18 -16.42
CA VAL A 259 5.16 6.60 -16.03
C VAL A 259 5.75 6.77 -14.64
N GLU A 260 5.44 5.88 -13.68
CA GLU A 260 6.07 5.91 -12.35
C GLU A 260 7.57 5.69 -12.45
N LYS A 261 8.03 4.68 -13.21
CA LYS A 261 9.47 4.45 -13.46
C LYS A 261 10.14 5.61 -14.17
N ALA A 262 9.47 6.24 -15.12
CA ALA A 262 9.98 7.45 -15.76
C ALA A 262 10.10 8.63 -14.78
N ALA A 263 9.14 8.79 -13.86
CA ALA A 263 9.19 9.81 -12.83
C ALA A 263 10.35 9.58 -11.86
N GLU A 264 10.62 8.33 -11.49
CA GLU A 264 11.78 7.93 -10.68
C GLU A 264 13.11 8.26 -11.38
N LEU A 265 13.26 7.87 -12.67
CA LEU A 265 14.46 8.18 -13.45
C LEU A 265 14.65 9.69 -13.69
N LEU A 266 13.57 10.45 -13.81
CA LEU A 266 13.64 11.91 -13.92
C LEU A 266 14.20 12.58 -12.66
N ARG A 267 13.97 12.01 -11.49
CA ARG A 267 14.48 12.50 -10.19
C ARG A 267 15.91 12.04 -9.92
N SER A 268 16.23 10.79 -10.26
CA SER A 268 17.48 10.13 -9.86
C SER A 268 18.59 10.22 -10.90
N THR A 269 18.30 10.61 -12.15
CA THR A 269 19.28 10.61 -13.24
C THR A 269 19.30 11.93 -14.04
N ARG A 270 20.40 12.12 -14.82
CA ARG A 270 20.52 13.22 -15.78
C ARG A 270 20.22 12.81 -17.23
N LEU A 271 19.65 11.63 -17.43
CA LEU A 271 19.25 11.14 -18.75
C LEU A 271 18.28 12.12 -19.43
N ARG A 272 18.34 12.23 -20.74
CA ARG A 272 17.40 13.07 -21.49
C ARG A 272 15.99 12.49 -21.42
N THR A 273 14.99 13.34 -21.44
CA THR A 273 13.57 12.93 -21.37
C THR A 273 13.20 11.84 -22.40
N GLY A 274 13.75 11.95 -23.64
CA GLY A 274 13.52 10.94 -24.67
C GLY A 274 14.18 9.60 -24.38
N GLU A 275 15.39 9.60 -23.79
CA GLU A 275 16.09 8.39 -23.35
C GLU A 275 15.31 7.69 -22.24
N ILE A 276 14.82 8.44 -21.26
CA ILE A 276 13.97 7.91 -20.18
C ILE A 276 12.70 7.28 -20.74
N GLY A 277 12.04 7.95 -21.70
CA GLY A 277 10.86 7.39 -22.34
C GLY A 277 11.15 6.04 -23.01
N ALA A 278 12.27 5.95 -23.72
CA ALA A 278 12.71 4.71 -24.39
C ALA A 278 13.06 3.61 -23.37
N GLU A 279 13.82 3.93 -22.31
CA GLU A 279 14.14 2.98 -21.23
C GLU A 279 12.90 2.47 -20.50
N CYS A 280 11.85 3.31 -20.42
CA CYS A 280 10.57 2.90 -19.84
C CYS A 280 9.63 2.20 -20.83
N GLY A 281 10.13 1.80 -22.02
CA GLY A 281 9.37 1.02 -23.00
C GLY A 281 8.37 1.84 -23.85
N PHE A 282 8.51 3.16 -23.92
CA PHE A 282 7.76 3.99 -24.87
C PHE A 282 8.51 4.06 -26.19
N THR A 283 7.89 3.54 -27.25
CA THR A 283 8.45 3.57 -28.60
C THR A 283 8.30 4.92 -29.30
N ASP A 284 7.39 5.76 -28.84
CA ASP A 284 7.13 7.10 -29.37
C ASP A 284 7.24 8.15 -28.25
N GLY A 285 8.15 9.12 -28.45
CA GLY A 285 8.42 10.16 -27.46
C GLY A 285 7.25 11.13 -27.26
N SER A 286 6.46 11.39 -28.30
CA SER A 286 5.27 12.26 -28.19
C SER A 286 4.18 11.58 -27.39
N TYR A 287 4.00 10.27 -27.61
CA TYR A 287 3.09 9.45 -26.83
C TYR A 287 3.52 9.36 -25.36
N PHE A 288 4.83 9.22 -25.09
CA PHE A 288 5.37 9.28 -23.74
C PHE A 288 5.01 10.60 -23.03
N ILE A 289 5.33 11.76 -23.66
CA ILE A 289 5.06 13.07 -23.06
C ILE A 289 3.56 13.26 -22.79
N LYS A 290 2.71 12.85 -23.73
CA LYS A 290 1.26 12.91 -23.58
C LYS A 290 0.78 12.06 -22.40
N THR A 291 1.20 10.78 -22.35
CA THR A 291 0.81 9.84 -21.30
C THR A 291 1.30 10.29 -19.92
N PHE A 292 2.55 10.78 -19.84
CA PHE A 292 3.11 11.32 -18.60
C PHE A 292 2.30 12.53 -18.11
N ARG A 293 1.94 13.46 -19.02
CA ARG A 293 1.13 14.63 -18.68
C ARG A 293 -0.29 14.25 -18.22
N GLU A 294 -0.89 13.24 -18.84
CA GLU A 294 -2.20 12.72 -18.43
C GLU A 294 -2.18 12.18 -16.99
N LEU A 295 -1.12 11.47 -16.61
CA LEU A 295 -1.01 10.80 -15.29
C LEU A 295 -0.40 11.68 -14.20
N LYS A 296 0.58 12.54 -14.53
CA LYS A 296 1.30 13.40 -13.56
C LYS A 296 0.89 14.87 -13.62
N HIS A 297 -0.06 15.25 -14.48
CA HIS A 297 -0.58 16.62 -14.65
C HIS A 297 0.49 17.67 -14.98
N CYS A 298 1.67 17.25 -15.43
CA CYS A 298 2.75 18.10 -15.91
C CYS A 298 3.62 17.32 -16.92
N THR A 299 4.43 18.04 -17.70
CA THR A 299 5.37 17.40 -18.63
C THR A 299 6.55 16.78 -17.87
N PRO A 300 7.25 15.77 -18.45
CA PRO A 300 8.45 15.20 -17.84
C PRO A 300 9.54 16.25 -17.53
N LYS A 301 9.68 17.28 -18.37
CA LYS A 301 10.62 18.38 -18.16
C LYS A 301 10.23 19.23 -16.95
N GLU A 302 8.96 19.62 -16.83
CA GLU A 302 8.43 20.37 -15.70
C GLU A 302 8.52 19.55 -14.41
N TYR A 303 8.29 18.24 -14.49
CA TYR A 303 8.44 17.33 -13.36
C TYR A 303 9.88 17.35 -12.83
N ARG A 304 10.89 17.15 -13.69
CA ARG A 304 12.31 17.22 -13.31
C ARG A 304 12.67 18.55 -12.66
N GLN A 305 12.26 19.67 -13.24
CA GLN A 305 12.58 21.02 -12.74
C GLN A 305 12.06 21.25 -11.31
N ARG A 306 10.98 20.59 -10.89
CA ARG A 306 10.48 20.68 -9.50
C ARG A 306 11.42 20.08 -8.47
N PHE A 307 12.25 19.11 -8.86
CA PHE A 307 13.19 18.43 -7.96
C PHE A 307 14.66 18.94 -8.13
N GLU A 308 14.99 19.60 -9.22
CA GLU A 308 16.31 20.26 -9.39
C GLU A 308 16.39 21.61 -8.65
N ALA A 309 15.26 22.17 -8.22
CA ALA A 309 15.16 23.44 -7.51
C ALA A 309 15.11 23.29 -5.98
N GLN A 310 15.25 22.08 -5.47
CA GLN A 310 15.41 21.74 -4.05
C GLN A 310 16.86 21.31 -3.77
#